data_ccd2f1c307b477ae3b8aeab024087bd2
#
_entry.id   ccd2f1c307b477ae3b8aeab024087bd2
#
_cell.length_a   1.000
_cell.length_b   1.000
_cell.length_c   1.000
_cell.angle_alpha   90.00
_cell.angle_beta   90.00
_cell.angle_gamma   90.00
#
_symmetry.space_group_name_H-M   'P 1'
#
loop_
_entity.id
_entity.type
_entity.pdbx_description
1 polymer ?
#
loop_
_entity_poly.entity_id
_entity_poly.type
_entity_poly.pdbx_seq_one_letter_code
_entity_poly.pdbx_strand_id
1 'polypeptide(L)'
;AHAYAQNRLSGGIAPSMFTVGNLLAVGAAAHVIIGVYDARRVRAEQLARERRRTAVLNRVLRHNLRNEAQVLAGHADIVAAVPDEERIRQSAAVLKRSAETVGSLAEGAKTISRERDRGPEEYESTDSAAVLEAAVEHARDRFPEVSFEFDAPDDLDATVRASDGLRTALDELLENAAEHGASPVGASVRVLPDTVELSIVDHGEGIPDHERDVVSGEADITQLTHGSGLGLWVAKTVAGTHRGALSFSESDDTTTVTLSVPRA
;
A
#
# COMPACT_ATOMS: atom_id res chain seq x y z
N ALA A 1 9.37 -57.23 22.37
CA ALA A 1 9.28 -58.61 22.91
C ALA A 1 8.03 -59.36 22.40
N HIS A 2 6.84 -58.78 22.46
CA HIS A 2 5.59 -59.43 22.02
C HIS A 2 5.52 -59.69 20.52
N ALA A 3 5.92 -58.76 19.69
CA ALA A 3 5.99 -58.90 18.21
C ALA A 3 7.00 -59.99 17.78
N TYR A 4 8.10 -60.11 18.50
CA TYR A 4 9.13 -61.13 18.25
C TYR A 4 8.65 -62.53 18.59
N ALA A 5 7.89 -62.71 19.67
CA ALA A 5 7.31 -63.97 20.08
C ALA A 5 6.22 -64.46 19.10
N GLN A 6 5.35 -63.58 18.61
CA GLN A 6 4.32 -63.93 17.63
C GLN A 6 4.92 -64.31 16.27
N ASN A 7 6.00 -63.64 15.83
CA ASN A 7 6.65 -63.95 14.57
C ASN A 7 7.34 -65.32 14.54
N ARG A 8 7.76 -65.85 15.72
CA ARG A 8 8.34 -67.19 15.84
C ARG A 8 7.28 -68.32 15.76
N LEU A 9 6.05 -68.01 16.17
CA LEU A 9 4.95 -68.97 16.13
C LEU A 9 4.28 -69.12 14.77
N SER A 10 4.40 -68.12 13.89
CA SER A 10 3.76 -68.08 12.57
C SER A 10 4.69 -68.38 11.38
N GLY A 11 5.97 -68.69 11.61
CA GLY A 11 6.90 -69.15 10.56
C GLY A 11 7.12 -68.21 9.35
N GLY A 12 6.70 -66.97 9.46
CA GLY A 12 6.80 -65.97 8.38
C GLY A 12 7.30 -64.60 8.84
N ILE A 13 7.96 -63.87 7.99
CA ILE A 13 8.50 -62.53 8.19
C ILE A 13 7.37 -61.46 8.05
N ALA A 14 6.11 -61.81 8.20
CA ALA A 14 5.00 -60.86 8.18
C ALA A 14 4.97 -60.02 9.48
N PRO A 15 5.05 -58.68 9.39
CA PRO A 15 4.95 -57.85 10.60
C PRO A 15 3.58 -58.05 11.24
N SER A 16 3.55 -58.23 12.58
CA SER A 16 2.29 -58.39 13.28
C SER A 16 1.41 -57.14 13.10
N MET A 17 0.07 -57.34 13.10
CA MET A 17 -0.89 -56.20 12.99
C MET A 17 -0.60 -55.11 14.06
N PHE A 18 -0.08 -55.48 15.22
CA PHE A 18 0.32 -54.56 16.28
C PHE A 18 1.53 -53.69 15.87
N THR A 19 2.50 -54.24 15.16
CA THR A 19 3.69 -53.51 14.67
C THR A 19 3.29 -52.51 13.60
N VAL A 20 2.41 -52.92 12.65
CA VAL A 20 1.87 -52.04 11.61
C VAL A 20 1.04 -50.91 12.20
N GLY A 21 0.18 -51.22 13.20
CA GLY A 21 -0.62 -50.22 13.90
C GLY A 21 0.23 -49.16 14.61
N ASN A 22 1.29 -49.60 15.32
CA ASN A 22 2.21 -48.67 15.97
C ASN A 22 2.99 -47.79 14.97
N LEU A 23 3.43 -48.37 13.84
CA LEU A 23 4.14 -47.62 12.83
C LEU A 23 3.23 -46.56 12.20
N LEU A 24 1.98 -46.88 11.94
CA LEU A 24 0.97 -45.92 11.42
C LEU A 24 0.67 -44.84 12.45
N ALA A 25 0.52 -45.17 13.73
CA ALA A 25 0.29 -44.21 14.79
C ALA A 25 1.45 -43.23 14.96
N VAL A 26 2.68 -43.73 14.93
CA VAL A 26 3.89 -42.89 14.98
C VAL A 26 3.99 -42.00 13.74
N GLY A 27 3.70 -42.55 12.55
CA GLY A 27 3.66 -41.78 11.30
C GLY A 27 2.60 -40.65 11.30
N ALA A 28 1.40 -40.98 11.82
CA ALA A 28 0.33 -39.97 11.96
C ALA A 28 0.70 -38.88 12.96
N ALA A 29 1.27 -39.25 14.11
CA ALA A 29 1.73 -38.28 15.11
C ALA A 29 2.84 -37.36 14.55
N ALA A 30 3.80 -37.93 13.84
CA ALA A 30 4.86 -37.17 13.20
C ALA A 30 4.27 -36.19 12.15
N HIS A 31 3.29 -36.60 11.37
CA HIS A 31 2.62 -35.76 10.36
C HIS A 31 1.90 -34.57 11.01
N VAL A 32 1.19 -34.80 12.10
CA VAL A 32 0.52 -33.75 12.86
C VAL A 32 1.54 -32.76 13.44
N ILE A 33 2.65 -33.26 14.01
CA ILE A 33 3.70 -32.42 14.58
C ILE A 33 4.34 -31.54 13.48
N ILE A 34 4.66 -32.11 12.32
CA ILE A 34 5.22 -31.37 11.18
C ILE A 34 4.21 -30.32 10.71
N GLY A 35 2.93 -30.67 10.55
CA GLY A 35 1.90 -29.72 10.13
C GLY A 35 1.71 -28.56 11.11
N VAL A 36 1.73 -28.83 12.40
CA VAL A 36 1.68 -27.78 13.44
C VAL A 36 2.94 -26.90 13.42
N TYR A 37 4.11 -27.49 13.20
CA TYR A 37 5.36 -26.76 13.11
C TYR A 37 5.37 -25.83 11.89
N ASP A 38 4.98 -26.33 10.73
CA ASP A 38 4.89 -25.53 9.48
C ASP A 38 3.85 -24.40 9.61
N ALA A 39 2.69 -24.70 10.20
CA ALA A 39 1.68 -23.66 10.45
C ALA A 39 2.18 -22.56 11.39
N ARG A 40 2.93 -22.93 12.44
CA ARG A 40 3.56 -21.95 13.35
C ARG A 40 4.64 -21.15 12.68
N ARG A 41 5.45 -21.78 11.82
CA ARG A 41 6.50 -21.10 11.04
C ARG A 41 5.90 -20.06 10.09
N VAL A 42 4.88 -20.45 9.33
CA VAL A 42 4.18 -19.54 8.39
C VAL A 42 3.58 -18.35 9.15
N ARG A 43 2.91 -18.60 10.28
CA ARG A 43 2.38 -17.51 11.12
C ARG A 43 3.46 -16.60 11.67
N ALA A 44 4.59 -17.16 12.12
CA ALA A 44 5.71 -16.37 12.64
C ALA A 44 6.33 -15.49 11.53
N GLU A 45 6.47 -16.01 10.31
CA GLU A 45 6.96 -15.26 9.17
C GLU A 45 5.98 -14.15 8.74
N GLN A 46 4.66 -14.41 8.78
CA GLN A 46 3.63 -13.40 8.53
C GLN A 46 3.70 -12.27 9.58
N LEU A 47 3.70 -12.61 10.87
CA LEU A 47 3.83 -11.64 11.96
C LEU A 47 5.13 -10.83 11.88
N ALA A 48 6.23 -11.46 11.48
CA ALA A 48 7.50 -10.76 11.30
C ALA A 48 7.43 -9.75 10.14
N ARG A 49 6.78 -10.10 9.02
CA ARG A 49 6.55 -9.19 7.89
C ARG A 49 5.66 -8.01 8.28
N GLU A 50 4.56 -8.27 9.00
CA GLU A 50 3.67 -7.21 9.49
C GLU A 50 4.38 -6.26 10.44
N ARG A 51 5.16 -6.79 11.41
CA ARG A 51 5.96 -5.98 12.32
C ARG A 51 6.99 -5.11 11.59
N ARG A 52 7.68 -5.66 10.58
CA ARG A 52 8.62 -4.91 9.76
C ARG A 52 7.91 -3.76 9.02
N ARG A 53 6.78 -4.03 8.37
CA ARG A 53 5.99 -3.01 7.67
C ARG A 53 5.55 -1.90 8.61
N THR A 54 5.07 -2.23 9.81
CA THR A 54 4.66 -1.24 10.80
C THR A 54 5.84 -0.42 11.35
N ALA A 55 6.97 -1.06 11.60
CA ALA A 55 8.18 -0.38 12.06
C ALA A 55 8.70 0.62 11.02
N VAL A 56 8.59 0.27 9.77
CA VAL A 56 8.95 1.09 8.63
C VAL A 56 8.06 2.32 8.54
N LEU A 57 6.74 2.13 8.48
CA LEU A 57 5.76 3.22 8.46
C LEU A 57 6.02 4.21 9.62
N ASN A 58 6.21 3.70 10.83
CA ASN A 58 6.52 4.52 12.01
C ASN A 58 7.85 5.28 11.89
N ARG A 59 8.83 4.74 11.17
CA ARG A 59 10.10 5.43 10.92
C ARG A 59 9.91 6.58 9.94
N VAL A 60 9.22 6.33 8.82
CA VAL A 60 8.92 7.33 7.78
C VAL A 60 8.10 8.48 8.37
N LEU A 61 7.00 8.16 9.05
CA LEU A 61 6.16 9.15 9.70
C LEU A 61 6.97 10.01 10.68
N ARG A 62 7.77 9.41 11.55
CA ARG A 62 8.60 10.18 12.49
C ARG A 62 9.64 11.06 11.82
N HIS A 63 10.23 10.57 10.74
CA HIS A 63 11.22 11.34 9.98
C HIS A 63 10.56 12.55 9.32
N ASN A 64 9.46 12.33 8.58
CA ASN A 64 8.75 13.38 7.86
C ASN A 64 8.14 14.40 8.83
N LEU A 65 7.45 13.96 9.89
CA LEU A 65 6.93 14.86 10.93
C LEU A 65 8.01 15.69 11.60
N ARG A 66 9.21 15.12 11.81
CA ARG A 66 10.33 15.89 12.40
C ARG A 66 10.84 16.94 11.42
N ASN A 67 10.96 16.60 10.12
CA ASN A 67 11.40 17.54 9.11
C ASN A 67 10.41 18.70 8.97
N GLU A 68 9.12 18.40 8.85
CA GLU A 68 8.07 19.43 8.77
C GLU A 68 8.02 20.30 10.03
N ALA A 69 8.17 19.72 11.22
CA ALA A 69 8.24 20.47 12.46
C ALA A 69 9.45 21.43 12.50
N GLN A 70 10.59 21.03 11.92
CA GLN A 70 11.76 21.89 11.82
C GLN A 70 11.54 23.06 10.84
N VAL A 71 10.89 22.78 9.69
CA VAL A 71 10.53 23.83 8.72
C VAL A 71 9.56 24.82 9.35
N LEU A 72 8.50 24.31 10.00
CA LEU A 72 7.53 25.15 10.72
C LEU A 72 8.21 26.02 11.79
N ALA A 73 9.07 25.45 12.63
CA ALA A 73 9.78 26.20 13.66
C ALA A 73 10.71 27.28 13.07
N GLY A 74 11.49 26.93 12.03
CA GLY A 74 12.41 27.88 11.38
C GLY A 74 11.70 29.07 10.74
N HIS A 75 10.57 28.84 10.05
CA HIS A 75 9.78 29.91 9.45
C HIS A 75 9.00 30.73 10.50
N ALA A 76 8.56 30.11 11.58
CA ALA A 76 7.97 30.84 12.71
C ALA A 76 8.97 31.80 13.36
N ASP A 77 10.24 31.37 13.54
CA ASP A 77 11.30 32.21 14.04
C ASP A 77 11.60 33.42 13.10
N ILE A 78 11.56 33.18 11.77
CA ILE A 78 11.70 34.25 10.77
C ILE A 78 10.56 35.27 10.90
N VAL A 79 9.31 34.80 10.98
CA VAL A 79 8.14 35.67 11.13
C VAL A 79 8.25 36.50 12.45
N ALA A 80 8.74 35.90 13.53
CA ALA A 80 8.89 36.57 14.82
C ALA A 80 10.05 37.61 14.86
N ALA A 81 11.11 37.40 14.06
CA ALA A 81 12.34 38.17 14.14
C ALA A 81 12.47 39.33 13.14
N VAL A 82 11.70 39.34 12.04
CA VAL A 82 11.91 40.23 10.90
C VAL A 82 10.68 41.11 10.65
N PRO A 83 10.85 42.47 10.65
CA PRO A 83 9.74 43.42 10.41
C PRO A 83 9.48 43.68 8.90
N ASP A 84 9.85 42.76 8.01
CA ASP A 84 9.70 42.88 6.57
C ASP A 84 8.41 42.11 6.12
N GLU A 85 7.43 42.84 5.65
CA GLU A 85 6.12 42.27 5.24
C GLU A 85 6.23 41.20 4.14
N GLU A 86 7.17 41.35 3.19
CA GLU A 86 7.36 40.38 2.12
C GLU A 86 7.92 39.05 2.64
N ARG A 87 8.92 39.12 3.53
CA ARG A 87 9.48 37.92 4.18
C ARG A 87 8.50 37.24 5.09
N ILE A 88 7.65 38.01 5.80
CA ILE A 88 6.56 37.48 6.61
C ILE A 88 5.57 36.73 5.71
N ARG A 89 5.18 37.30 4.56
CA ARG A 89 4.25 36.67 3.61
C ARG A 89 4.80 35.38 3.01
N GLN A 90 6.07 35.38 2.61
CA GLN A 90 6.76 34.19 2.10
C GLN A 90 6.86 33.10 3.18
N SER A 91 7.24 33.46 4.40
CA SER A 91 7.32 32.50 5.51
C SER A 91 5.95 31.95 5.91
N ALA A 92 4.90 32.77 5.86
CA ALA A 92 3.53 32.34 6.11
C ALA A 92 3.04 31.32 5.05
N ALA A 93 3.42 31.52 3.77
CA ALA A 93 3.11 30.56 2.70
C ALA A 93 3.81 29.21 2.92
N VAL A 94 5.06 29.21 3.36
CA VAL A 94 5.78 27.96 3.72
C VAL A 94 5.15 27.28 4.92
N LEU A 95 4.85 28.04 5.98
CA LEU A 95 4.16 27.51 7.17
C LEU A 95 2.83 26.83 6.82
N LYS A 96 2.05 27.47 5.92
CA LYS A 96 0.79 26.90 5.46
C LYS A 96 1.00 25.57 4.74
N ARG A 97 1.93 25.52 3.77
CA ARG A 97 2.26 24.27 3.04
C ARG A 97 2.72 23.15 3.97
N SER A 98 3.66 23.47 4.89
CA SER A 98 4.13 22.47 5.87
C SER A 98 3.01 21.96 6.78
N ALA A 99 2.05 22.82 7.15
CA ALA A 99 0.90 22.38 7.92
C ALA A 99 -0.05 21.49 7.11
N GLU A 100 -0.25 21.77 5.83
CA GLU A 100 -0.99 20.92 4.89
C GLU A 100 -0.32 19.56 4.73
N THR A 101 1.00 19.50 4.54
CA THR A 101 1.78 18.26 4.48
C THR A 101 1.64 17.42 5.76
N VAL A 102 1.70 18.05 6.93
CA VAL A 102 1.46 17.34 8.21
C VAL A 102 0.06 16.75 8.27
N GLY A 103 -0.94 17.50 7.80
CA GLY A 103 -2.34 17.05 7.71
C GLY A 103 -2.49 15.82 6.80
N SER A 104 -1.90 15.86 5.60
CA SER A 104 -1.88 14.76 4.63
C SER A 104 -1.19 13.50 5.21
N LEU A 105 -0.03 13.66 5.85
CA LEU A 105 0.67 12.57 6.53
C LEU A 105 -0.20 11.91 7.63
N ALA A 106 -0.93 12.71 8.40
CA ALA A 106 -1.80 12.20 9.45
C ALA A 106 -3.00 11.42 8.88
N GLU A 107 -3.63 11.92 7.83
CA GLU A 107 -4.77 11.25 7.19
C GLU A 107 -4.33 9.99 6.45
N GLY A 108 -3.20 10.02 5.75
CA GLY A 108 -2.60 8.84 5.11
C GLY A 108 -2.29 7.73 6.14
N ALA A 109 -1.70 8.08 7.28
CA ALA A 109 -1.43 7.12 8.36
C ALA A 109 -2.71 6.50 8.94
N LYS A 110 -3.75 7.32 9.10
CA LYS A 110 -5.08 6.89 9.57
C LYS A 110 -5.76 5.97 8.56
N THR A 111 -5.68 6.29 7.27
CA THR A 111 -6.19 5.45 6.18
C THR A 111 -5.50 4.09 6.16
N ILE A 112 -4.16 4.06 6.23
CA ILE A 112 -3.40 2.80 6.32
C ILE A 112 -3.84 1.96 7.52
N SER A 113 -4.05 2.58 8.69
CA SER A 113 -4.50 1.87 9.90
C SER A 113 -5.90 1.30 9.72
N ARG A 114 -6.84 2.11 9.24
CA ARG A 114 -8.24 1.70 9.01
C ARG A 114 -8.34 0.56 8.00
N GLU A 115 -7.66 0.70 6.86
CA GLU A 115 -7.66 -0.32 5.82
C GLU A 115 -7.12 -1.66 6.29
N ARG A 116 -6.15 -1.67 7.19
CA ARG A 116 -5.58 -2.90 7.76
C ARG A 116 -6.51 -3.61 8.73
N ASP A 117 -7.32 -2.83 9.46
CA ASP A 117 -8.24 -3.36 10.47
C ASP A 117 -9.60 -3.72 9.87
N ARG A 118 -9.88 -3.30 8.63
CA ARG A 118 -11.16 -3.48 7.92
C ARG A 118 -11.34 -4.91 7.43
N GLY A 119 -12.53 -5.47 7.67
CA GLY A 119 -12.94 -6.76 7.13
C GLY A 119 -13.53 -6.66 5.71
N PRO A 120 -13.51 -7.75 4.91
CA PRO A 120 -14.08 -7.77 3.56
C PRO A 120 -15.58 -7.44 3.52
N GLU A 121 -16.28 -7.62 4.61
CA GLU A 121 -17.71 -7.31 4.79
C GLU A 121 -18.00 -5.81 4.82
N GLU A 122 -17.00 -4.99 5.11
CA GLU A 122 -17.10 -3.54 5.17
C GLU A 122 -16.90 -2.83 3.81
N TYR A 123 -16.59 -3.60 2.76
CA TYR A 123 -16.47 -3.06 1.41
C TYR A 123 -17.84 -2.96 0.74
N GLU A 124 -18.11 -1.79 0.17
CA GLU A 124 -19.35 -1.49 -0.53
C GLU A 124 -19.18 -1.62 -2.05
N SER A 125 -20.30 -1.83 -2.74
CA SER A 125 -20.34 -1.77 -4.20
C SER A 125 -20.15 -0.32 -4.64
N THR A 126 -19.07 -0.04 -5.35
CA THR A 126 -18.60 1.32 -5.65
C THR A 126 -18.31 1.45 -7.13
N ASP A 127 -18.81 2.48 -7.77
CA ASP A 127 -18.40 2.89 -9.11
C ASP A 127 -17.02 3.57 -9.04
N SER A 128 -15.99 2.86 -9.42
CA SER A 128 -14.63 3.35 -9.34
C SER A 128 -14.31 4.44 -10.37
N ALA A 129 -15.04 4.50 -11.48
CA ALA A 129 -14.92 5.59 -12.45
C ALA A 129 -15.42 6.91 -11.86
N ALA A 130 -16.59 6.89 -11.22
CA ALA A 130 -17.11 8.06 -10.52
C ALA A 130 -16.21 8.52 -9.36
N VAL A 131 -15.56 7.57 -8.65
CA VAL A 131 -14.59 7.90 -7.58
C VAL A 131 -13.36 8.59 -8.17
N LEU A 132 -12.82 8.10 -9.29
CA LEU A 132 -11.67 8.72 -9.96
C LEU A 132 -12.02 10.10 -10.52
N GLU A 133 -13.17 10.25 -11.19
CA GLU A 133 -13.66 11.53 -11.67
C GLU A 133 -13.74 12.57 -10.56
N ALA A 134 -14.38 12.21 -9.44
CA ALA A 134 -14.47 13.10 -8.30
C ALA A 134 -13.10 13.43 -7.68
N ALA A 135 -12.11 12.50 -7.74
CA ALA A 135 -10.74 12.77 -7.32
C ALA A 135 -10.05 13.78 -8.25
N VAL A 136 -10.25 13.65 -9.56
CA VAL A 136 -9.72 14.59 -10.58
C VAL A 136 -10.31 15.99 -10.38
N GLU A 137 -11.63 16.11 -10.13
CA GLU A 137 -12.25 17.42 -9.85
C GLU A 137 -11.63 18.06 -8.60
N HIS A 138 -11.44 17.28 -7.53
CA HIS A 138 -10.76 17.77 -6.31
C HIS A 138 -9.32 18.24 -6.62
N ALA A 139 -8.57 17.48 -7.42
CA ALA A 139 -7.22 17.85 -7.81
C ALA A 139 -7.18 19.15 -8.64
N ARG A 140 -8.15 19.36 -9.55
CA ARG A 140 -8.31 20.63 -10.31
C ARG A 140 -8.51 21.84 -9.41
N ASP A 141 -9.33 21.69 -8.37
CA ASP A 141 -9.57 22.76 -7.40
C ASP A 141 -8.32 23.07 -6.56
N ARG A 142 -7.54 22.04 -6.21
CA ARG A 142 -6.36 22.16 -5.35
C ARG A 142 -5.10 22.65 -6.09
N PHE A 143 -4.96 22.26 -7.37
CA PHE A 143 -3.80 22.57 -8.23
C PHE A 143 -4.24 23.28 -9.52
N PRO A 144 -4.71 24.53 -9.44
CA PRO A 144 -5.29 25.25 -10.58
C PRO A 144 -4.29 25.54 -11.71
N GLU A 145 -2.99 25.41 -11.44
CA GLU A 145 -1.91 25.56 -12.43
C GLU A 145 -1.63 24.30 -13.23
N VAL A 146 -2.14 23.13 -12.79
CA VAL A 146 -1.96 21.82 -13.44
C VAL A 146 -3.17 21.48 -14.28
N SER A 147 -2.96 21.09 -15.53
CA SER A 147 -4.03 20.59 -16.41
C SER A 147 -4.29 19.11 -16.09
N PHE A 148 -5.51 18.78 -15.72
CA PHE A 148 -5.95 17.40 -15.49
C PHE A 148 -6.91 16.97 -16.59
N GLU A 149 -6.59 15.85 -17.25
CA GLU A 149 -7.42 15.20 -18.25
C GLU A 149 -8.03 13.93 -17.65
N PHE A 150 -9.33 13.71 -17.90
CA PHE A 150 -10.01 12.50 -17.46
C PHE A 150 -10.61 11.79 -18.67
N ASP A 151 -10.26 10.52 -18.84
CA ASP A 151 -10.76 9.67 -19.91
C ASP A 151 -11.41 8.40 -19.32
N ALA A 152 -12.72 8.33 -19.47
CA ALA A 152 -13.49 7.12 -19.18
C ALA A 152 -14.57 6.97 -20.26
N PRO A 153 -14.76 5.77 -20.84
CA PRO A 153 -15.84 5.53 -21.78
C PRO A 153 -17.21 5.79 -21.15
N ASP A 154 -18.13 6.37 -21.91
CA ASP A 154 -19.54 6.45 -21.54
C ASP A 154 -20.09 5.01 -21.34
N ASP A 155 -20.94 4.79 -20.35
CA ASP A 155 -21.55 3.49 -20.02
C ASP A 155 -20.55 2.39 -19.53
N LEU A 156 -19.42 2.80 -18.94
CA LEU A 156 -18.44 1.87 -18.37
C LEU A 156 -18.94 1.26 -17.05
N ASP A 157 -19.16 -0.07 -17.00
CA ASP A 157 -19.39 -0.77 -15.72
C ASP A 157 -18.04 -1.00 -14.98
N ALA A 158 -17.62 0.01 -14.23
CA ALA A 158 -16.41 0.00 -13.42
C ALA A 158 -16.70 -0.35 -11.93
N THR A 159 -17.71 -1.20 -11.69
CA THR A 159 -18.13 -1.56 -10.34
C THR A 159 -17.10 -2.47 -9.66
N VAL A 160 -16.66 -2.04 -8.49
CA VAL A 160 -15.73 -2.77 -7.60
C VAL A 160 -16.30 -2.85 -6.19
N ARG A 161 -15.76 -3.74 -5.36
CA ARG A 161 -16.00 -3.69 -3.92
C ARG A 161 -14.88 -2.89 -3.26
N ALA A 162 -15.20 -1.70 -2.77
CA ALA A 162 -14.21 -0.79 -2.23
C ALA A 162 -14.65 -0.12 -0.93
N SER A 163 -13.68 0.42 -0.23
CA SER A 163 -13.82 1.30 0.93
C SER A 163 -13.63 2.76 0.50
N ASP A 164 -13.86 3.67 1.44
CA ASP A 164 -13.47 5.08 1.33
C ASP A 164 -11.96 5.29 1.12
N GLY A 165 -11.13 4.31 1.48
CA GLY A 165 -9.70 4.30 1.21
C GLY A 165 -9.34 4.37 -0.27
N LEU A 166 -10.21 3.86 -1.17
CA LEU A 166 -9.99 3.97 -2.62
C LEU A 166 -9.88 5.44 -3.06
N ARG A 167 -10.79 6.29 -2.57
CA ARG A 167 -10.76 7.72 -2.85
C ARG A 167 -9.46 8.36 -2.33
N THR A 168 -9.08 8.09 -1.07
CA THR A 168 -7.85 8.60 -0.49
C THR A 168 -6.62 8.18 -1.30
N ALA A 169 -6.57 6.91 -1.75
CA ALA A 169 -5.46 6.44 -2.59
C ALA A 169 -5.36 7.20 -3.92
N LEU A 170 -6.49 7.50 -4.56
CA LEU A 170 -6.52 8.24 -5.82
C LEU A 170 -6.15 9.71 -5.63
N ASP A 171 -6.63 10.36 -4.56
CA ASP A 171 -6.25 11.72 -4.21
C ASP A 171 -4.72 11.82 -4.00
N GLU A 172 -4.09 10.88 -3.27
CA GLU A 172 -2.64 10.83 -3.07
C GLU A 172 -1.85 10.62 -4.37
N LEU A 173 -2.35 9.77 -5.28
CA LEU A 173 -1.69 9.54 -6.57
C LEU A 173 -1.79 10.76 -7.48
N LEU A 174 -2.92 11.46 -7.50
CA LEU A 174 -3.10 12.69 -8.28
C LEU A 174 -2.28 13.85 -7.71
N GLU A 175 -2.20 13.97 -6.37
CA GLU A 175 -1.32 14.94 -5.70
C GLU A 175 0.15 14.68 -6.06
N ASN A 176 0.59 13.43 -6.02
CA ASN A 176 1.94 13.04 -6.41
C ASN A 176 2.26 13.41 -7.86
N ALA A 177 1.33 13.17 -8.79
CA ALA A 177 1.48 13.54 -10.19
C ALA A 177 1.49 15.06 -10.38
N ALA A 178 0.72 15.83 -9.59
CA ALA A 178 0.69 17.28 -9.66
C ALA A 178 1.94 17.94 -9.08
N GLU A 179 2.50 17.39 -8.00
CA GLU A 179 3.66 17.98 -7.31
C GLU A 179 5.00 17.61 -7.94
N HIS A 180 5.13 16.38 -8.44
CA HIS A 180 6.40 15.81 -8.93
C HIS A 180 6.40 15.51 -10.43
N GLY A 181 5.20 15.39 -11.02
CA GLY A 181 5.03 15.19 -12.45
C GLY A 181 5.11 16.49 -13.27
N ALA A 182 4.78 16.40 -14.54
CA ALA A 182 4.60 17.53 -15.41
C ALA A 182 3.22 17.49 -16.07
N SER A 183 2.67 18.70 -16.31
CA SER A 183 1.36 18.88 -16.95
C SER A 183 1.42 18.52 -18.45
N PRO A 184 0.39 17.89 -19.03
CA PRO A 184 -0.87 17.52 -18.39
C PRO A 184 -0.76 16.23 -17.56
N VAL A 185 -1.62 16.11 -16.53
CA VAL A 185 -1.82 14.86 -15.78
C VAL A 185 -3.05 14.17 -16.34
N GLY A 186 -2.88 12.96 -16.86
CA GLY A 186 -3.97 12.13 -17.38
C GLY A 186 -4.49 11.17 -16.33
N ALA A 187 -5.80 11.00 -16.22
CA ALA A 187 -6.44 9.97 -15.43
C ALA A 187 -7.38 9.16 -16.31
N SER A 188 -7.31 7.82 -16.23
CA SER A 188 -8.12 6.96 -17.09
C SER A 188 -8.61 5.70 -16.38
N VAL A 189 -9.72 5.16 -16.87
CA VAL A 189 -10.32 3.93 -16.37
C VAL A 189 -10.34 2.89 -17.48
N ARG A 190 -9.88 1.67 -17.17
CA ARG A 190 -9.98 0.52 -18.06
C ARG A 190 -10.56 -0.68 -17.33
N VAL A 191 -11.63 -1.25 -17.89
CA VAL A 191 -12.25 -2.47 -17.38
C VAL A 191 -11.69 -3.66 -18.11
N LEU A 192 -11.14 -4.61 -17.37
CA LEU A 192 -10.69 -5.91 -17.81
C LEU A 192 -11.69 -7.00 -17.35
N PRO A 193 -11.57 -8.25 -17.81
CA PRO A 193 -12.52 -9.31 -17.41
C PRO A 193 -12.68 -9.46 -15.90
N ASP A 194 -11.59 -9.42 -15.14
CA ASP A 194 -11.58 -9.70 -13.70
C ASP A 194 -11.19 -8.48 -12.84
N THR A 195 -10.76 -7.38 -13.45
CA THR A 195 -10.22 -6.20 -12.74
C THR A 195 -10.64 -4.89 -13.39
N VAL A 196 -10.69 -3.82 -12.59
CA VAL A 196 -10.72 -2.44 -13.07
C VAL A 196 -9.34 -1.84 -12.81
N GLU A 197 -8.78 -1.18 -13.81
CA GLU A 197 -7.53 -0.43 -13.73
C GLU A 197 -7.83 1.07 -13.73
N LEU A 198 -7.32 1.76 -12.73
CA LEU A 198 -7.36 3.21 -12.56
C LEU A 198 -5.94 3.72 -12.74
N SER A 199 -5.68 4.39 -13.84
CA SER A 199 -4.33 4.82 -14.24
C SER A 199 -4.19 6.32 -14.17
N ILE A 200 -3.07 6.79 -13.61
CA ILE A 200 -2.67 8.18 -13.56
C ILE A 200 -1.35 8.29 -14.32
N VAL A 201 -1.29 9.22 -15.27
CA VAL A 201 -0.14 9.43 -16.18
C VAL A 201 0.35 10.86 -16.02
N ASP A 202 1.64 11.04 -15.85
CA ASP A 202 2.30 12.32 -15.85
C ASP A 202 3.54 12.32 -16.77
N HIS A 203 4.11 13.50 -17.01
CA HIS A 203 5.26 13.71 -17.89
C HIS A 203 6.49 14.22 -17.10
N GLY A 204 6.59 13.88 -15.82
CA GLY A 204 7.69 14.27 -14.95
C GLY A 204 8.94 13.41 -15.09
N GLU A 205 9.86 13.59 -14.13
CA GLU A 205 11.14 12.89 -14.10
C GLU A 205 11.04 11.40 -13.70
N GLY A 206 9.82 10.93 -13.44
CA GLY A 206 9.55 9.55 -13.00
C GLY A 206 9.62 9.37 -11.49
N ILE A 207 9.31 8.15 -11.05
CA ILE A 207 9.40 7.77 -9.65
C ILE A 207 10.80 7.24 -9.38
N PRO A 208 11.56 7.80 -8.42
CA PRO A 208 12.90 7.33 -8.11
C PRO A 208 12.94 5.82 -7.80
N ASP A 209 13.97 5.11 -8.29
CA ASP A 209 14.10 3.66 -8.12
C ASP A 209 13.94 3.22 -6.66
N HIS A 210 14.54 3.97 -5.73
CA HIS A 210 14.46 3.65 -4.30
C HIS A 210 13.03 3.76 -3.73
N GLU A 211 12.16 4.61 -4.28
CA GLU A 211 10.75 4.69 -3.88
C GLU A 211 9.95 3.54 -4.48
N ARG A 212 10.21 3.18 -5.73
CA ARG A 212 9.63 2.00 -6.39
C ARG A 212 9.99 0.70 -5.65
N ASP A 213 11.26 0.50 -5.34
CA ASP A 213 11.76 -0.69 -4.63
C ASP A 213 11.13 -0.82 -3.24
N VAL A 214 10.93 0.32 -2.56
CA VAL A 214 10.27 0.36 -1.26
C VAL A 214 8.79 0.01 -1.38
N VAL A 215 8.09 0.58 -2.35
CA VAL A 215 6.67 0.31 -2.58
C VAL A 215 6.47 -1.10 -3.11
N SER A 216 7.33 -1.63 -3.99
CA SER A 216 7.28 -3.03 -4.46
C SER A 216 7.57 -4.04 -3.34
N GLY A 217 8.30 -3.62 -2.31
CA GLY A 217 8.73 -4.46 -1.18
C GLY A 217 10.04 -5.20 -1.46
N GLU A 218 10.78 -4.81 -2.48
CA GLU A 218 12.08 -5.38 -2.87
C GLU A 218 13.24 -4.78 -2.08
N ALA A 219 13.08 -3.58 -1.52
CA ALA A 219 14.08 -2.93 -0.68
C ALA A 219 13.59 -2.63 0.74
N ASP A 220 14.53 -2.66 1.69
CA ASP A 220 14.31 -2.17 3.05
C ASP A 220 14.28 -0.62 3.04
N ILE A 221 13.25 -0.03 3.64
CA ILE A 221 13.10 1.42 3.72
C ILE A 221 14.18 2.02 4.61
N THR A 222 15.27 2.38 4.02
CA THR A 222 16.33 3.12 4.72
C THR A 222 16.39 4.61 4.35
N GLN A 223 15.83 5.01 3.21
CA GLN A 223 15.94 6.38 2.70
C GLN A 223 14.72 6.77 1.85
N LEU A 224 13.60 7.15 2.45
CA LEU A 224 12.64 8.00 1.79
C LEU A 224 13.11 9.44 1.98
N THR A 225 13.71 10.03 0.95
CA THR A 225 14.52 11.25 1.11
C THR A 225 13.78 12.54 0.76
N HIS A 226 12.61 12.52 0.14
CA HIS A 226 11.90 13.77 -0.20
C HIS A 226 10.37 13.59 -0.14
N GLY A 227 9.75 14.35 0.66
CA GLY A 227 8.36 14.86 0.64
C GLY A 227 7.24 13.85 0.83
N SER A 228 6.87 13.07 -0.14
CA SER A 228 5.54 12.44 -0.18
C SER A 228 5.49 10.91 -0.14
N GLY A 229 6.56 10.22 0.23
CA GLY A 229 6.61 8.75 0.22
C GLY A 229 5.46 8.01 0.93
N LEU A 230 4.59 8.71 1.64
CA LEU A 230 3.41 8.13 2.28
C LEU A 230 2.25 7.91 1.30
N GLY A 231 2.09 8.76 0.29
CA GLY A 231 1.01 8.65 -0.69
C GLY A 231 1.04 7.34 -1.47
N LEU A 232 2.20 6.97 -2.00
CA LEU A 232 2.40 5.67 -2.65
C LEU A 232 2.17 4.49 -1.69
N TRP A 233 2.47 4.67 -0.40
CA TRP A 233 2.19 3.68 0.63
C TRP A 233 0.70 3.54 0.94
N VAL A 234 -0.06 4.64 0.97
CA VAL A 234 -1.52 4.61 1.07
C VAL A 234 -2.09 3.84 -0.10
N ALA A 235 -1.72 4.22 -1.33
CA ALA A 235 -2.18 3.56 -2.55
C ALA A 235 -1.82 2.05 -2.55
N LYS A 236 -0.59 1.69 -2.17
CA LYS A 236 -0.17 0.28 -2.05
C LYS A 236 -0.95 -0.49 -0.99
N THR A 237 -1.22 0.12 0.15
CA THR A 237 -1.99 -0.52 1.22
C THR A 237 -3.42 -0.75 0.78
N VAL A 238 -4.05 0.27 0.22
CA VAL A 238 -5.42 0.18 -0.32
C VAL A 238 -5.50 -0.89 -1.41
N ALA A 239 -4.59 -0.88 -2.40
CA ALA A 239 -4.53 -1.93 -3.42
C ALA A 239 -4.48 -3.32 -2.79
N GLY A 240 -3.57 -3.54 -1.85
CA GLY A 240 -3.38 -4.84 -1.20
C GLY A 240 -4.59 -5.32 -0.39
N THR A 241 -5.27 -4.42 0.35
CA THR A 241 -6.46 -4.76 1.13
C THR A 241 -7.66 -5.06 0.24
N HIS A 242 -7.75 -4.43 -0.92
CA HIS A 242 -8.75 -4.72 -1.96
C HIS A 242 -8.39 -5.91 -2.86
N ARG A 243 -7.33 -6.68 -2.54
CA ARG A 243 -6.82 -7.80 -3.35
C ARG A 243 -6.41 -7.39 -4.77
N GLY A 244 -6.10 -6.13 -4.94
CA GLY A 244 -5.60 -5.53 -6.16
C GLY A 244 -4.08 -5.37 -6.13
N ALA A 245 -3.56 -4.54 -7.02
CA ALA A 245 -2.15 -4.23 -7.13
C ALA A 245 -1.91 -2.75 -7.47
N LEU A 246 -0.77 -2.23 -7.05
CA LEU A 246 -0.22 -0.98 -7.52
C LEU A 246 0.98 -1.30 -8.40
N SER A 247 0.98 -0.81 -9.64
CA SER A 247 2.03 -1.02 -10.61
C SER A 247 2.52 0.30 -11.20
N PHE A 248 3.76 0.30 -11.68
CA PHE A 248 4.43 1.44 -12.27
C PHE A 248 4.94 1.06 -13.64
N SER A 249 4.78 1.94 -14.61
CA SER A 249 5.43 1.82 -15.90
C SER A 249 5.96 3.18 -16.35
N GLU A 250 7.11 3.16 -16.99
CA GLU A 250 7.76 4.34 -17.56
C GLU A 250 7.97 4.12 -19.04
N SER A 251 7.73 5.14 -19.82
CA SER A 251 8.16 5.23 -21.20
C SER A 251 8.92 6.55 -21.37
N ASP A 252 9.53 6.78 -22.53
CA ASP A 252 10.54 7.83 -22.77
C ASP A 252 10.22 9.22 -22.17
N ASP A 253 8.94 9.58 -22.06
CA ASP A 253 8.50 10.89 -21.55
C ASP A 253 7.31 10.81 -20.58
N THR A 254 6.94 9.61 -20.09
CA THR A 254 5.75 9.46 -19.24
C THR A 254 5.95 8.48 -18.11
N THR A 255 5.39 8.81 -16.96
CA THR A 255 5.23 7.91 -15.81
C THR A 255 3.77 7.52 -15.68
N THR A 256 3.49 6.24 -15.56
CA THR A 256 2.14 5.74 -15.33
C THR A 256 2.09 4.97 -14.03
N VAL A 257 1.20 5.38 -13.14
CA VAL A 257 0.86 4.64 -11.92
C VAL A 257 -0.54 4.04 -12.10
N THR A 258 -0.65 2.73 -11.97
CA THR A 258 -1.91 2.01 -12.13
C THR A 258 -2.30 1.30 -10.85
N LEU A 259 -3.47 1.66 -10.33
CA LEU A 259 -4.16 0.97 -9.25
C LEU A 259 -5.17 -0.01 -9.85
N SER A 260 -4.95 -1.31 -9.70
CA SER A 260 -5.89 -2.34 -10.13
C SER A 260 -6.70 -2.86 -8.95
N VAL A 261 -8.01 -3.05 -9.14
CA VAL A 261 -8.94 -3.57 -8.14
C VAL A 261 -9.81 -4.66 -8.80
N PRO A 262 -10.07 -5.80 -8.13
CA PRO A 262 -11.00 -6.81 -8.66
C PRO A 262 -12.39 -6.24 -8.90
N ARG A 263 -13.04 -6.66 -9.99
CA ARG A 263 -14.45 -6.36 -10.25
C ARG A 263 -15.35 -6.96 -9.17
N ALA A 264 -16.50 -6.31 -8.94
CA ALA A 264 -17.52 -6.78 -8.00
C ALA A 264 -18.27 -8.02 -8.48
#